data_8ab9b27acea17c7dd41e236460b5711e
#
_entry.id   8ab9b27acea17c7dd41e236460b5711e
#
_cell.length_a   1.000
_cell.length_b   1.000
_cell.length_c   1.000
_cell.angle_alpha   90.00
_cell.angle_beta   90.00
_cell.angle_gamma   90.00
#
_symmetry.space_group_name_H-M   'P 1'
#
loop_
_entity.id
_entity.type
_entity.pdbx_description
1 polymer ?
#
loop_
_entity_poly.entity_id
_entity_poly.type
_entity_poly.pdbx_seq_one_letter_code
_entity_poly.pdbx_strand_id
1 'polypeptide(L)'
;MIFVTLLMLSSCEKEESVILDLNISPDEISRIELRADHKTLVPNGVCKMGFHTFVYAKKNVMSYGRDEETREFYGKEIEEEFLVPADQIPDGYVKVYDQIGNVLEDGYYATMSDVPGTVLQFYAKGGNLESNSLEVTIRELPKEDYEEIVIPVVFHVLVPPATATPSYDLSVEFLEEQLQRVSDAFNRKITTDPNAGNAKVVFKLATYDQNGLKMQEPGKNIENISVSDFTNMGTSSNKTKPYLSYILAKWKRLIWDPNKYLNIWLAKFTTSTSTTGTSTSYQMWPPRVMHPDYDLASIPGLDWEHKESFNLDDVEDCREVGFMVNLAALYTPTAVQGSNEFSLATPMAEYFGILQTRCDMYKYLNEDGDSDYCPDTYSFDYGFYPSVFKANNLDGQPENDPTRPLEYFTSFNVMDMYSYKNSLSVDQVKRLRMVLQQCPSRWAYKSDWAFTGGN
;
A
#
# COMPACT_ATOMS: atom_id res chain seq x y z
N MET A 1 -24.11 -21.69 -43.14
CA MET A 1 -22.73 -21.50 -43.61
C MET A 1 -22.11 -20.42 -42.73
N ILE A 2 -21.45 -20.85 -41.64
CA ILE A 2 -20.88 -19.96 -40.61
C ILE A 2 -19.41 -19.80 -40.98
N PHE A 3 -19.01 -18.55 -41.29
CA PHE A 3 -17.61 -18.20 -41.50
C PHE A 3 -16.93 -18.02 -40.12
N VAL A 4 -16.05 -18.93 -39.75
CA VAL A 4 -15.15 -18.77 -38.65
C VAL A 4 -13.90 -18.02 -39.16
N THR A 5 -13.76 -16.77 -38.79
CA THR A 5 -12.58 -15.98 -39.10
C THR A 5 -11.50 -16.33 -38.06
N LEU A 6 -10.52 -17.09 -38.53
CA LEU A 6 -9.32 -17.43 -37.74
C LEU A 6 -8.42 -16.19 -37.69
N LEU A 7 -8.38 -15.48 -36.56
CA LEU A 7 -7.39 -14.44 -36.28
C LEU A 7 -6.09 -15.14 -35.88
N MET A 8 -5.12 -15.12 -36.76
CA MET A 8 -3.74 -15.49 -36.47
C MET A 8 -3.09 -14.36 -35.65
N LEU A 9 -3.02 -14.51 -34.34
CA LEU A 9 -2.15 -13.73 -33.51
C LEU A 9 -0.83 -14.48 -33.36
N SER A 10 0.22 -13.93 -33.94
CA SER A 10 1.58 -14.38 -33.68
C SER A 10 2.00 -13.91 -32.27
N SER A 11 1.87 -14.77 -31.28
CA SER A 11 2.50 -14.59 -29.97
C SER A 11 3.27 -15.84 -29.62
N CYS A 12 4.40 -15.67 -28.93
CA CYS A 12 5.24 -16.73 -28.41
C CYS A 12 4.41 -17.92 -27.93
N GLU A 13 4.65 -19.07 -28.52
CA GLU A 13 3.98 -20.30 -28.16
C GLU A 13 4.34 -20.65 -26.69
N LYS A 14 3.41 -20.39 -25.79
CA LYS A 14 3.43 -21.06 -24.49
C LYS A 14 2.78 -22.43 -24.72
N GLU A 15 3.45 -23.48 -24.32
CA GLU A 15 2.83 -24.78 -24.17
C GLU A 15 1.66 -24.64 -23.20
N GLU A 16 0.44 -24.89 -23.64
CA GLU A 16 -0.74 -24.92 -22.77
C GLU A 16 -0.93 -26.37 -22.32
N SER A 17 -0.67 -26.61 -21.04
CA SER A 17 -1.03 -27.87 -20.39
C SER A 17 -2.51 -27.88 -20.03
N VAL A 18 -3.19 -28.96 -20.36
CA VAL A 18 -4.60 -29.17 -20.02
C VAL A 18 -4.68 -30.21 -18.92
N ILE A 19 -5.15 -29.84 -17.75
CA ILE A 19 -5.43 -30.77 -16.66
C ILE A 19 -6.69 -31.55 -17.01
N LEU A 20 -6.55 -32.85 -17.18
CA LEU A 20 -7.63 -33.74 -17.62
C LEU A 20 -8.59 -34.18 -16.51
N ASP A 21 -8.15 -34.14 -15.25
CA ASP A 21 -8.95 -34.50 -14.09
C ASP A 21 -8.55 -33.66 -12.88
N LEU A 22 -9.49 -32.93 -12.30
CA LEU A 22 -9.30 -32.07 -11.14
C LEU A 22 -9.55 -32.80 -9.80
N ASN A 23 -10.05 -34.05 -9.83
CA ASN A 23 -10.20 -34.83 -8.60
C ASN A 23 -8.82 -35.28 -8.12
N ILE A 24 -8.44 -34.85 -6.93
CA ILE A 24 -7.15 -35.10 -6.33
C ILE A 24 -7.32 -36.11 -5.21
N SER A 25 -6.56 -37.21 -5.29
CA SER A 25 -6.48 -38.16 -4.20
C SER A 25 -5.33 -37.80 -3.27
N PRO A 26 -5.40 -38.12 -1.96
CA PRO A 26 -4.35 -37.80 -1.00
C PRO A 26 -2.94 -38.33 -1.36
N ASP A 27 -2.86 -39.38 -2.17
CA ASP A 27 -1.61 -39.94 -2.65
C ASP A 27 -0.99 -39.19 -3.82
N GLU A 28 -1.73 -38.32 -4.50
CA GLU A 28 -1.21 -37.42 -5.53
C GLU A 28 -0.60 -36.14 -4.94
N ILE A 29 -0.85 -35.86 -3.64
CA ILE A 29 -0.29 -34.69 -2.97
C ILE A 29 1.23 -34.90 -2.85
N SER A 30 1.98 -33.94 -3.41
CA SER A 30 3.43 -33.98 -3.53
C SER A 30 4.16 -33.22 -2.46
N ARG A 31 3.61 -32.07 -2.05
CA ARG A 31 4.22 -31.22 -1.02
C ARG A 31 3.21 -30.28 -0.37
N ILE A 32 3.58 -29.79 0.80
CA ILE A 32 2.90 -28.74 1.53
C ILE A 32 3.89 -27.59 1.70
N GLU A 33 3.41 -26.36 1.50
CA GLU A 33 4.16 -25.14 1.76
C GLU A 33 3.42 -24.34 2.85
N LEU A 34 4.18 -23.83 3.82
CA LEU A 34 3.68 -22.99 4.88
C LEU A 34 4.20 -21.57 4.68
N ARG A 35 3.32 -20.58 4.80
CA ARG A 35 3.65 -19.16 4.82
C ARG A 35 3.03 -18.50 6.05
N ALA A 36 3.61 -17.38 6.49
CA ALA A 36 3.10 -16.58 7.58
C ALA A 36 2.76 -15.17 7.07
N ASP A 37 1.84 -14.49 7.76
CA ASP A 37 1.45 -13.12 7.42
C ASP A 37 2.64 -12.14 7.43
N HIS A 38 3.56 -12.33 8.38
CA HIS A 38 4.77 -11.53 8.53
C HIS A 38 5.85 -12.31 9.31
N LYS A 39 7.03 -11.71 9.49
CA LYS A 39 8.20 -12.40 10.06
C LYS A 39 8.38 -12.16 11.56
N THR A 40 7.70 -11.17 12.13
CA THR A 40 7.87 -10.80 13.53
C THR A 40 6.55 -10.72 14.26
N LEU A 41 6.54 -11.02 15.55
CA LEU A 41 5.35 -10.97 16.39
C LEU A 41 5.61 -10.14 17.66
N VAL A 42 4.67 -9.26 17.98
CA VAL A 42 4.68 -8.49 19.23
C VAL A 42 4.03 -9.32 20.34
N PRO A 43 4.71 -9.57 21.47
CA PRO A 43 4.20 -10.44 22.53
C PRO A 43 3.26 -9.68 23.50
N ASN A 44 2.15 -9.15 22.98
CA ASN A 44 1.16 -8.39 23.77
C ASN A 44 -0.16 -9.15 23.99
N GLY A 45 -0.26 -10.38 23.47
CA GLY A 45 -1.47 -11.21 23.54
C GLY A 45 -2.62 -10.75 22.61
N VAL A 46 -2.44 -9.64 21.90
CA VAL A 46 -3.42 -9.07 20.96
C VAL A 46 -2.96 -9.26 19.52
N CYS A 47 -1.69 -8.99 19.25
CA CYS A 47 -1.08 -9.26 17.95
C CYS A 47 -1.10 -10.76 17.66
N LYS A 48 -1.53 -11.11 16.44
CA LYS A 48 -1.64 -12.49 15.99
C LYS A 48 -0.80 -12.68 14.74
N MET A 49 -0.14 -13.83 14.67
CA MET A 49 0.51 -14.33 13.47
C MET A 49 -0.43 -15.34 12.82
N GLY A 50 -0.86 -15.07 11.60
CA GLY A 50 -1.62 -16.01 10.79
C GLY A 50 -0.70 -16.90 9.94
N PHE A 51 -1.13 -18.12 9.70
CA PHE A 51 -0.41 -19.09 8.87
C PHE A 51 -1.31 -19.60 7.75
N HIS A 52 -0.73 -19.68 6.55
CA HIS A 52 -1.41 -20.12 5.34
C HIS A 52 -0.71 -21.36 4.80
N THR A 53 -1.49 -22.38 4.48
CA THR A 53 -0.98 -23.64 3.95
C THR A 53 -1.35 -23.82 2.49
N PHE A 54 -0.37 -24.13 1.66
CA PHE A 54 -0.53 -24.39 0.23
C PHE A 54 -0.19 -25.86 -0.02
N VAL A 55 -1.12 -26.57 -0.60
CA VAL A 55 -1.00 -27.99 -0.92
C VAL A 55 -0.80 -28.16 -2.41
N TYR A 56 0.21 -28.88 -2.80
CA TYR A 56 0.52 -29.13 -4.20
C TYR A 56 0.38 -30.62 -4.52
N ALA A 57 -0.13 -30.91 -5.70
CA ALA A 57 -0.27 -32.26 -6.22
C ALA A 57 0.42 -32.37 -7.58
N LYS A 58 0.84 -33.59 -7.93
CA LYS A 58 1.40 -33.92 -9.23
C LYS A 58 0.44 -34.78 -10.01
N LYS A 59 0.19 -34.37 -11.25
CA LYS A 59 -0.61 -35.15 -12.20
C LYS A 59 0.05 -35.22 -13.56
N ASN A 60 -0.23 -36.30 -14.25
CA ASN A 60 0.07 -36.40 -15.67
C ASN A 60 -0.95 -35.58 -16.47
N VAL A 61 -0.46 -34.65 -17.25
CA VAL A 61 -1.25 -33.78 -18.11
C VAL A 61 -0.75 -33.90 -19.54
N MET A 62 -1.66 -33.70 -20.50
CA MET A 62 -1.28 -33.65 -21.92
C MET A 62 -0.81 -32.23 -22.26
N SER A 63 0.49 -32.10 -22.52
CA SER A 63 1.06 -30.86 -23.09
C SER A 63 0.99 -30.95 -24.61
N TYR A 64 0.41 -29.92 -25.23
CA TYR A 64 0.29 -29.81 -26.68
C TYR A 64 1.22 -28.72 -27.17
N GLY A 65 2.12 -29.11 -28.05
CA GLY A 65 3.05 -28.20 -28.70
C GLY A 65 3.02 -28.34 -30.22
N ARG A 66 3.79 -27.46 -30.86
CA ARG A 66 4.03 -27.53 -32.31
C ARG A 66 5.54 -27.70 -32.52
N ASP A 67 5.91 -28.72 -33.27
CA ASP A 67 7.30 -28.95 -33.63
C ASP A 67 7.81 -27.80 -34.51
N GLU A 68 8.92 -27.17 -34.14
CA GLU A 68 9.47 -26.00 -34.83
C GLU A 68 9.95 -26.32 -36.26
N GLU A 69 10.42 -27.54 -36.51
CA GLU A 69 10.94 -27.96 -37.81
C GLU A 69 9.86 -28.50 -38.72
N THR A 70 9.04 -29.41 -38.21
CA THR A 70 7.97 -30.09 -39.00
C THR A 70 6.67 -29.30 -39.03
N ARG A 71 6.47 -28.40 -38.05
CA ARG A 71 5.21 -27.68 -37.83
C ARG A 71 4.00 -28.58 -37.52
N GLU A 72 4.25 -29.82 -37.21
CA GLU A 72 3.22 -30.76 -36.78
C GLU A 72 2.85 -30.56 -35.32
N PHE A 73 1.57 -30.70 -34.99
CA PHE A 73 1.12 -30.69 -33.60
C PHE A 73 1.43 -32.04 -32.96
N TYR A 74 1.98 -31.97 -31.75
CA TYR A 74 2.20 -33.17 -30.93
C TYR A 74 1.51 -33.02 -29.58
N GLY A 75 1.07 -34.14 -28.99
CA GLY A 75 0.67 -34.24 -27.58
C GLY A 75 1.67 -35.11 -26.87
N LYS A 76 2.19 -34.61 -25.77
CA LYS A 76 3.11 -35.33 -24.88
C LYS A 76 2.53 -35.34 -23.49
N GLU A 77 2.49 -36.51 -22.87
CA GLU A 77 2.19 -36.62 -21.45
C GLU A 77 3.38 -36.15 -20.63
N ILE A 78 3.14 -35.18 -19.74
CA ILE A 78 4.13 -34.64 -18.81
C ILE A 78 3.57 -34.70 -17.40
N GLU A 79 4.44 -34.88 -16.40
CA GLU A 79 4.06 -34.72 -15.00
C GLU A 79 4.17 -33.23 -14.65
N GLU A 80 3.07 -32.65 -14.19
CA GLU A 80 3.00 -31.25 -13.78
C GLU A 80 2.55 -31.13 -12.34
N GLU A 81 3.20 -30.23 -11.58
CA GLU A 81 2.82 -29.89 -10.22
C GLU A 81 1.94 -28.65 -10.24
N PHE A 82 0.82 -28.70 -9.55
CA PHE A 82 -0.13 -27.60 -9.45
C PHE A 82 -0.65 -27.45 -8.03
N LEU A 83 -1.12 -26.25 -7.70
CA LEU A 83 -1.75 -25.96 -6.43
C LEU A 83 -3.13 -26.62 -6.37
N VAL A 84 -3.40 -27.32 -5.28
CA VAL A 84 -4.70 -27.93 -5.01
C VAL A 84 -5.66 -26.84 -4.53
N PRO A 85 -6.83 -26.66 -5.18
CA PRO A 85 -7.85 -25.77 -4.67
C PRO A 85 -8.27 -26.10 -3.25
N ALA A 86 -8.49 -25.08 -2.42
CA ALA A 86 -8.76 -25.27 -0.99
C ALA A 86 -10.02 -26.12 -0.72
N ASP A 87 -11.02 -26.04 -1.58
CA ASP A 87 -12.27 -26.82 -1.50
C ASP A 87 -12.09 -28.31 -1.86
N GLN A 88 -10.95 -28.67 -2.43
CA GLN A 88 -10.58 -30.06 -2.73
C GLN A 88 -9.67 -30.69 -1.66
N ILE A 89 -9.20 -29.89 -0.70
CA ILE A 89 -8.42 -30.40 0.43
C ILE A 89 -9.41 -30.84 1.52
N PRO A 90 -9.35 -32.10 1.97
CA PRO A 90 -10.24 -32.56 3.04
C PRO A 90 -10.07 -31.72 4.32
N ASP A 91 -11.19 -31.39 4.97
CA ASP A 91 -11.18 -30.66 6.22
C ASP A 91 -10.25 -31.30 7.25
N GLY A 92 -9.33 -30.47 7.81
CA GLY A 92 -8.37 -30.91 8.81
C GLY A 92 -7.26 -31.82 8.29
N TYR A 93 -7.13 -31.99 6.96
CA TYR A 93 -6.03 -32.76 6.36
C TYR A 93 -4.68 -32.11 6.65
N VAL A 94 -4.57 -30.79 6.57
CA VAL A 94 -3.36 -30.04 6.92
C VAL A 94 -3.57 -29.34 8.27
N LYS A 95 -2.59 -29.47 9.16
CA LYS A 95 -2.55 -28.79 10.45
C LYS A 95 -1.23 -28.07 10.63
N VAL A 96 -1.27 -26.89 11.23
CA VAL A 96 -0.08 -26.11 11.59
C VAL A 96 0.31 -26.41 13.02
N TYR A 97 1.60 -26.52 13.26
CA TYR A 97 2.20 -26.88 14.55
C TYR A 97 3.24 -25.84 14.96
N ASP A 98 3.33 -25.60 16.26
CA ASP A 98 4.45 -24.90 16.86
C ASP A 98 5.68 -25.84 17.00
N GLN A 99 6.81 -25.27 17.43
CA GLN A 99 8.08 -25.99 17.59
C GLN A 99 8.06 -27.13 18.60
N ILE A 100 7.08 -27.17 19.51
CA ILE A 100 6.93 -28.25 20.51
C ILE A 100 5.83 -29.24 20.14
N GLY A 101 5.20 -29.06 18.98
CA GLY A 101 4.22 -29.98 18.40
C GLY A 101 2.77 -29.73 18.81
N ASN A 102 2.45 -28.56 19.36
CA ASN A 102 1.06 -28.17 19.57
C ASN A 102 0.42 -27.75 18.25
N VAL A 103 -0.83 -28.15 18.06
CA VAL A 103 -1.63 -27.73 16.90
C VAL A 103 -2.16 -26.33 17.12
N LEU A 104 -2.08 -25.48 16.11
CA LEU A 104 -2.75 -24.19 16.06
C LEU A 104 -4.16 -24.40 15.51
N GLU A 105 -5.14 -24.51 16.39
CA GLU A 105 -6.50 -24.93 16.04
C GLU A 105 -7.23 -23.93 15.11
N ASP A 106 -6.94 -22.65 15.25
CA ASP A 106 -7.52 -21.57 14.43
C ASP A 106 -6.56 -21.01 13.37
N GLY A 107 -5.37 -21.62 13.21
CA GLY A 107 -4.36 -21.15 12.27
C GLY A 107 -3.63 -19.88 12.71
N TYR A 108 -3.81 -19.43 13.95
CA TYR A 108 -3.16 -18.24 14.50
C TYR A 108 -2.31 -18.56 15.71
N TYR A 109 -1.24 -17.80 15.88
CA TYR A 109 -0.41 -17.80 17.08
C TYR A 109 -0.37 -16.42 17.72
N ALA A 110 -0.56 -16.34 19.04
CA ALA A 110 -0.39 -15.13 19.83
C ALA A 110 0.28 -15.48 21.17
N THR A 111 1.06 -14.56 21.70
CA THR A 111 1.78 -14.80 22.96
C THR A 111 1.85 -13.55 23.82
N MET A 112 1.92 -13.75 25.15
CA MET A 112 2.25 -12.72 26.15
C MET A 112 3.52 -13.09 26.93
N SER A 113 4.00 -14.34 26.81
CA SER A 113 5.03 -14.90 27.65
C SER A 113 6.37 -15.13 26.92
N ASP A 114 6.38 -15.11 25.60
CA ASP A 114 7.62 -15.31 24.87
C ASP A 114 8.53 -14.08 24.99
N VAL A 115 9.81 -14.36 25.19
CA VAL A 115 10.81 -13.33 25.45
C VAL A 115 11.23 -12.69 24.12
N PRO A 116 11.29 -11.34 24.03
CA PRO A 116 11.84 -10.67 22.86
C PRO A 116 13.22 -11.17 22.46
N GLY A 117 13.42 -11.34 21.16
CA GLY A 117 14.62 -11.96 20.57
C GLY A 117 14.53 -13.47 20.42
N THR A 118 13.49 -14.12 20.97
CA THR A 118 13.25 -15.56 20.70
C THR A 118 12.79 -15.75 19.26
N VAL A 119 13.34 -16.75 18.60
CA VAL A 119 12.90 -17.22 17.29
C VAL A 119 12.07 -18.49 17.50
N LEU A 120 10.81 -18.44 17.13
CA LEU A 120 9.89 -19.58 17.15
C LEU A 120 9.87 -20.24 15.78
N GLN A 121 9.71 -21.56 15.76
CA GLN A 121 9.57 -22.30 14.52
C GLN A 121 8.18 -22.91 14.40
N PHE A 122 7.63 -22.84 13.18
CA PHE A 122 6.34 -23.39 12.83
C PHE A 122 6.45 -24.24 11.58
N TYR A 123 5.63 -25.29 11.49
CA TYR A 123 5.56 -26.18 10.34
C TYR A 123 4.12 -26.70 10.17
N ALA A 124 3.80 -27.21 9.00
CA ALA A 124 2.52 -27.85 8.73
C ALA A 124 2.70 -29.32 8.38
N LYS A 125 1.70 -30.16 8.71
CA LYS A 125 1.65 -31.57 8.32
C LYS A 125 0.30 -31.92 7.73
N GLY A 126 0.35 -32.79 6.70
CA GLY A 126 -0.82 -33.39 6.09
C GLY A 126 -0.45 -34.80 5.60
N GLY A 127 -1.16 -35.82 6.06
CA GLY A 127 -0.79 -37.21 5.80
C GLY A 127 0.62 -37.52 6.29
N ASN A 128 1.50 -37.97 5.38
CA ASN A 128 2.91 -38.23 5.65
C ASN A 128 3.84 -37.06 5.26
N LEU A 129 3.29 -35.96 4.82
CA LEU A 129 4.04 -34.80 4.34
C LEU A 129 4.21 -33.78 5.45
N GLU A 130 5.37 -33.09 5.42
CA GLU A 130 5.69 -31.97 6.26
C GLU A 130 6.11 -30.79 5.37
N SER A 131 5.68 -29.59 5.72
CA SER A 131 6.03 -28.36 5.00
C SER A 131 7.47 -27.91 5.30
N ASN A 132 7.88 -26.81 4.64
CA ASN A 132 8.99 -26.01 5.11
C ASN A 132 8.76 -25.56 6.56
N SER A 133 9.84 -25.34 7.30
CA SER A 133 9.80 -24.68 8.60
C SER A 133 9.85 -23.17 8.39
N LEU A 134 9.01 -22.42 9.14
CA LEU A 134 9.00 -20.97 9.20
C LEU A 134 9.54 -20.47 10.53
N GLU A 135 10.31 -19.41 10.47
CA GLU A 135 10.82 -18.70 11.63
C GLU A 135 10.05 -17.42 11.86
N VAL A 136 9.59 -17.22 13.11
CA VAL A 136 8.94 -15.99 13.57
C VAL A 136 9.72 -15.44 14.74
N THR A 137 10.22 -14.22 14.62
CA THR A 137 10.98 -13.57 15.69
C THR A 137 10.04 -12.81 16.61
N ILE A 138 10.11 -13.09 17.91
CA ILE A 138 9.44 -12.29 18.94
C ILE A 138 10.22 -11.01 19.10
N ARG A 139 9.56 -9.88 18.89
CA ARG A 139 10.15 -8.54 18.97
C ARG A 139 9.86 -7.87 20.31
N GLU A 140 10.61 -6.84 20.64
CA GLU A 140 10.30 -6.01 21.80
C GLU A 140 8.92 -5.36 21.65
N LEU A 141 8.24 -5.18 22.78
CA LEU A 141 7.02 -4.37 22.81
C LEU A 141 7.34 -2.96 22.28
N PRO A 142 6.57 -2.46 21.33
CA PRO A 142 6.80 -1.11 20.85
C PRO A 142 6.56 -0.11 21.96
N LYS A 143 7.35 0.95 21.95
CA LYS A 143 7.05 2.11 22.77
C LYS A 143 5.77 2.76 22.27
N GLU A 144 4.70 2.69 23.05
CA GLU A 144 3.43 3.38 22.74
C GLU A 144 3.31 4.73 23.48
N ASP A 145 4.34 5.18 24.18
CA ASP A 145 4.40 6.41 24.96
C ASP A 145 4.74 7.65 24.11
N TYR A 146 4.36 7.65 22.84
CA TYR A 146 4.52 8.82 21.99
C TYR A 146 3.68 9.99 22.48
N GLU A 147 4.25 11.18 22.48
CA GLU A 147 3.48 12.41 22.63
C GLU A 147 2.59 12.62 21.39
N GLU A 148 1.41 13.19 21.60
CA GLU A 148 0.51 13.53 20.50
C GLU A 148 1.12 14.63 19.64
N ILE A 149 1.11 14.43 18.32
CA ILE A 149 1.53 15.41 17.34
C ILE A 149 0.29 15.87 16.57
N VAL A 150 0.08 17.20 16.50
CA VAL A 150 -0.95 17.81 15.67
C VAL A 150 -0.30 18.45 14.45
N ILE A 151 -0.68 17.97 13.27
CA ILE A 151 -0.15 18.47 12.00
C ILE A 151 -1.18 19.38 11.35
N PRO A 152 -0.88 20.69 11.19
CA PRO A 152 -1.75 21.62 10.51
C PRO A 152 -1.71 21.39 8.99
N VAL A 153 -2.91 21.28 8.39
CA VAL A 153 -3.08 20.97 6.97
C VAL A 153 -3.73 22.17 6.27
N VAL A 154 -3.20 22.50 5.09
CA VAL A 154 -3.84 23.42 4.13
C VAL A 154 -4.10 22.71 2.81
N PHE A 155 -5.33 22.80 2.34
CA PHE A 155 -5.74 22.37 1.01
C PHE A 155 -5.72 23.54 0.05
N HIS A 156 -4.83 23.51 -0.93
CA HIS A 156 -4.79 24.45 -2.04
C HIS A 156 -5.70 23.92 -3.15
N VAL A 157 -6.89 24.48 -3.25
CA VAL A 157 -7.90 24.03 -4.22
C VAL A 157 -7.69 24.76 -5.55
N LEU A 158 -7.24 24.03 -6.56
CA LEU A 158 -6.99 24.54 -7.90
C LEU A 158 -8.28 24.45 -8.72
N VAL A 159 -9.02 25.57 -8.79
CA VAL A 159 -10.32 25.63 -9.46
C VAL A 159 -10.12 25.98 -10.93
N PRO A 160 -10.44 25.07 -11.87
CA PRO A 160 -10.39 25.37 -13.30
C PRO A 160 -11.50 26.35 -13.68
N PRO A 161 -11.40 27.02 -14.86
CA PRO A 161 -12.46 27.90 -15.35
C PRO A 161 -13.80 27.16 -15.42
N ALA A 162 -14.89 27.88 -15.12
CA ALA A 162 -16.25 27.31 -15.00
C ALA A 162 -16.75 26.53 -16.24
N THR A 163 -16.14 26.75 -17.40
CA THR A 163 -16.46 26.06 -18.65
C THR A 163 -15.83 24.65 -18.74
N ALA A 164 -14.94 24.28 -17.82
CA ALA A 164 -14.08 23.11 -17.99
C ALA A 164 -14.49 21.88 -17.17
N THR A 165 -15.31 22.02 -16.12
CA THR A 165 -15.62 20.88 -15.21
C THR A 165 -16.87 21.10 -14.37
N PRO A 166 -17.57 20.01 -13.94
CA PRO A 166 -18.52 20.10 -12.85
C PRO A 166 -17.81 20.60 -11.58
N SER A 167 -18.49 21.45 -10.82
CA SER A 167 -18.02 21.90 -9.51
C SER A 167 -18.07 20.71 -8.54
N TYR A 168 -17.00 20.50 -7.79
CA TYR A 168 -17.00 19.62 -6.63
C TYR A 168 -17.31 20.45 -5.39
N ASP A 169 -18.18 19.94 -4.54
CA ASP A 169 -18.41 20.56 -3.24
C ASP A 169 -17.23 20.21 -2.31
N LEU A 170 -16.43 21.21 -1.98
CA LEU A 170 -15.32 21.10 -1.06
C LEU A 170 -15.66 21.91 0.20
N SER A 171 -16.69 21.49 0.92
CA SER A 171 -17.00 22.11 2.20
C SER A 171 -15.88 21.87 3.21
N VAL A 172 -15.78 22.75 4.19
CA VAL A 172 -14.80 22.61 5.28
C VAL A 172 -15.05 21.29 6.04
N GLU A 173 -16.33 20.97 6.28
CA GLU A 173 -16.75 19.75 6.96
C GLU A 173 -16.30 18.49 6.22
N PHE A 174 -16.39 18.46 4.88
CA PHE A 174 -15.90 17.36 4.07
C PHE A 174 -14.39 17.18 4.23
N LEU A 175 -13.62 18.28 4.19
CA LEU A 175 -12.17 18.23 4.37
C LEU A 175 -11.77 17.79 5.77
N GLU A 176 -12.49 18.26 6.80
CA GLU A 176 -12.31 17.80 8.18
C GLU A 176 -12.58 16.31 8.33
N GLU A 177 -13.66 15.81 7.72
CA GLU A 177 -13.99 14.38 7.72
C GLU A 177 -12.89 13.54 7.08
N GLN A 178 -12.31 13.98 5.94
CA GLN A 178 -11.18 13.28 5.32
C GLN A 178 -9.97 13.22 6.26
N LEU A 179 -9.62 14.32 6.92
CA LEU A 179 -8.50 14.36 7.86
C LEU A 179 -8.78 13.54 9.13
N GLN A 180 -10.03 13.52 9.59
CA GLN A 180 -10.42 12.70 10.74
C GLN A 180 -10.25 11.20 10.42
N ARG A 181 -10.68 10.75 9.24
CA ARG A 181 -10.49 9.35 8.80
C ARG A 181 -9.01 8.96 8.75
N VAL A 182 -8.16 9.85 8.23
CA VAL A 182 -6.70 9.61 8.23
C VAL A 182 -6.17 9.51 9.65
N SER A 183 -6.55 10.46 10.52
CA SER A 183 -6.13 10.47 11.92
C SER A 183 -6.57 9.20 12.66
N ASP A 184 -7.79 8.75 12.40
CA ASP A 184 -8.34 7.55 13.03
C ASP A 184 -7.65 6.27 12.55
N ALA A 185 -7.30 6.19 11.26
CA ALA A 185 -6.52 5.09 10.71
C ALA A 185 -5.10 5.05 11.33
N PHE A 186 -4.42 6.20 11.44
CA PHE A 186 -3.08 6.29 12.00
C PHE A 186 -3.04 6.01 13.52
N ASN A 187 -4.15 6.19 14.20
CA ASN A 187 -4.26 6.07 15.65
C ASN A 187 -5.05 4.84 16.12
N ARG A 188 -5.21 3.82 15.27
CA ARG A 188 -5.88 2.56 15.62
C ARG A 188 -7.31 2.75 16.16
N LYS A 189 -8.08 3.72 15.64
CA LYS A 189 -9.42 4.02 16.16
C LYS A 189 -10.55 3.34 15.39
N ILE A 190 -10.33 3.03 14.11
CA ILE A 190 -11.37 2.50 13.19
C ILE A 190 -11.05 1.12 12.63
N THR A 191 -10.00 0.49 13.13
CA THR A 191 -9.56 -0.82 12.67
C THR A 191 -9.87 -1.92 13.67
N THR A 192 -10.13 -3.12 13.17
CA THR A 192 -10.15 -4.36 13.93
C THR A 192 -8.84 -5.14 13.82
N ASP A 193 -7.85 -4.58 13.12
CA ASP A 193 -6.54 -5.18 12.96
C ASP A 193 -5.84 -5.32 14.32
N PRO A 194 -5.55 -6.55 14.79
CA PRO A 194 -4.87 -6.75 16.07
C PRO A 194 -3.41 -6.28 16.03
N ASN A 195 -2.81 -6.17 14.84
CA ASN A 195 -1.41 -5.76 14.64
C ASN A 195 -1.24 -4.25 14.42
N ALA A 196 -2.33 -3.48 14.46
CA ALA A 196 -2.27 -2.05 14.22
C ALA A 196 -1.49 -1.31 15.31
N GLY A 197 -0.64 -0.38 14.90
CA GLY A 197 0.06 0.57 15.75
C GLY A 197 -0.75 1.84 16.01
N ASN A 198 -0.34 2.62 17.03
CA ASN A 198 -0.90 3.93 17.34
C ASN A 198 0.17 5.00 17.15
N ALA A 199 0.04 5.79 16.09
CA ALA A 199 1.02 6.83 15.75
C ALA A 199 0.93 8.06 16.65
N LYS A 200 -0.20 8.29 17.32
CA LYS A 200 -0.53 9.53 18.04
C LYS A 200 -0.28 10.79 17.19
N VAL A 201 -0.73 10.74 15.95
CA VAL A 201 -0.65 11.85 14.98
C VAL A 201 -2.06 12.23 14.55
N VAL A 202 -2.39 13.50 14.73
CA VAL A 202 -3.69 14.07 14.39
C VAL A 202 -3.51 15.13 13.32
N PHE A 203 -4.31 15.10 12.28
CA PHE A 203 -4.33 16.10 11.22
C PHE A 203 -5.50 17.05 11.43
N LYS A 204 -5.22 18.36 11.41
CA LYS A 204 -6.24 19.40 11.59
C LYS A 204 -6.12 20.46 10.52
N LEU A 205 -7.25 21.04 10.12
CA LEU A 205 -7.26 22.20 9.24
C LEU A 205 -6.59 23.38 9.91
N ALA A 206 -5.72 24.08 9.17
CA ALA A 206 -5.13 25.33 9.61
C ALA A 206 -6.21 26.42 9.75
N THR A 207 -6.13 27.22 10.80
CA THR A 207 -7.10 28.31 11.05
C THR A 207 -6.57 29.69 10.66
N TYR A 208 -5.26 29.83 10.50
CA TYR A 208 -4.60 31.04 10.07
C TYR A 208 -3.78 30.79 8.80
N ASP A 209 -3.72 31.79 7.93
CA ASP A 209 -2.92 31.74 6.71
C ASP A 209 -1.42 32.02 6.97
N GLN A 210 -0.63 31.95 5.91
CA GLN A 210 0.82 32.21 5.99
C GLN A 210 1.19 33.65 6.45
N ASN A 211 0.26 34.60 6.42
CA ASN A 211 0.45 35.98 6.87
C ASN A 211 -0.08 36.20 8.30
N GLY A 212 -0.56 35.16 8.97
CA GLY A 212 -1.16 35.25 10.31
C GLY A 212 -2.58 35.82 10.32
N LEU A 213 -3.26 35.85 9.18
CA LEU A 213 -4.66 36.25 9.09
C LEU A 213 -5.56 35.04 9.29
N LYS A 214 -6.62 35.22 10.11
CA LYS A 214 -7.59 34.16 10.32
C LYS A 214 -8.33 33.85 9.01
N MET A 215 -8.31 32.59 8.61
CA MET A 215 -8.96 32.12 7.39
C MET A 215 -10.49 32.16 7.55
N GLN A 216 -11.19 32.58 6.50
CA GLN A 216 -12.64 32.54 6.46
C GLN A 216 -13.16 31.09 6.40
N GLU A 217 -12.50 30.25 5.61
CA GLU A 217 -12.71 28.82 5.53
C GLU A 217 -11.42 28.12 6.01
N PRO A 218 -11.42 27.54 7.22
CA PRO A 218 -10.23 26.90 7.77
C PRO A 218 -9.62 25.87 6.81
N GLY A 219 -8.31 25.91 6.68
CA GLY A 219 -7.54 24.95 5.88
C GLY A 219 -7.77 25.01 4.37
N LYS A 220 -8.49 26.00 3.86
CA LYS A 220 -8.87 26.06 2.44
C LYS A 220 -8.31 27.33 1.77
N ASN A 221 -7.35 27.15 0.88
CA ASN A 221 -6.77 28.18 0.04
C ASN A 221 -7.22 27.99 -1.42
N ILE A 222 -8.08 28.86 -1.94
CA ILE A 222 -8.67 28.71 -3.27
C ILE A 222 -7.83 29.46 -4.31
N GLU A 223 -7.41 28.76 -5.34
CA GLU A 223 -6.74 29.28 -6.51
C GLU A 223 -7.62 29.11 -7.75
N ASN A 224 -8.17 30.23 -8.25
CA ASN A 224 -8.91 30.24 -9.51
C ASN A 224 -7.93 30.32 -10.69
N ILE A 225 -7.83 29.24 -11.44
CA ILE A 225 -6.95 29.16 -12.61
C ILE A 225 -7.57 29.94 -13.76
N SER A 226 -6.82 30.86 -14.36
CA SER A 226 -7.29 31.61 -15.54
C SER A 226 -7.50 30.69 -16.75
N VAL A 227 -8.37 31.11 -17.70
CA VAL A 227 -8.59 30.33 -18.95
C VAL A 227 -7.29 30.14 -19.70
N SER A 228 -6.42 31.17 -19.76
CA SER A 228 -5.14 31.09 -20.45
C SER A 228 -4.18 30.10 -19.79
N ASP A 229 -4.06 30.15 -18.46
CA ASP A 229 -3.21 29.20 -17.72
C ASP A 229 -3.74 27.77 -17.86
N PHE A 230 -5.06 27.58 -17.76
CA PHE A 230 -5.67 26.26 -17.92
C PHE A 230 -5.48 25.70 -19.32
N THR A 231 -5.61 26.52 -20.36
CA THR A 231 -5.36 26.12 -21.76
C THR A 231 -3.91 25.72 -21.95
N ASN A 232 -2.97 26.48 -21.41
CA ASN A 232 -1.54 26.18 -21.48
C ASN A 232 -1.17 24.88 -20.77
N MET A 233 -1.90 24.51 -19.70
CA MET A 233 -1.76 23.22 -19.02
C MET A 233 -2.36 22.04 -19.81
N GLY A 234 -3.25 22.31 -20.75
CA GLY A 234 -4.23 21.36 -21.28
C GLY A 234 -3.80 20.45 -22.43
N THR A 235 -2.61 20.59 -23.01
CA THR A 235 -2.23 19.88 -24.25
C THR A 235 -1.36 18.64 -24.04
N SER A 236 -0.91 18.36 -22.84
CA SER A 236 -0.07 17.19 -22.54
C SER A 236 -0.92 15.94 -22.28
N SER A 237 -0.47 14.81 -22.78
CA SER A 237 -1.05 13.50 -22.50
C SER A 237 -0.98 13.12 -21.01
N ASN A 238 -0.05 13.69 -20.25
CA ASN A 238 0.01 13.61 -18.79
C ASN A 238 -0.23 14.99 -18.19
N LYS A 239 -1.42 15.22 -17.66
CA LYS A 239 -1.86 16.52 -17.13
C LYS A 239 -1.43 16.80 -15.69
N THR A 240 -0.68 15.93 -15.04
CA THR A 240 -0.13 16.19 -13.69
C THR A 240 1.06 17.16 -13.75
N LYS A 241 1.98 16.94 -14.66
CA LYS A 241 3.20 17.76 -14.82
C LYS A 241 2.89 19.26 -15.02
N PRO A 242 1.94 19.66 -15.87
CA PRO A 242 1.55 21.07 -15.98
C PRO A 242 1.05 21.70 -14.69
N TYR A 243 0.26 20.95 -13.87
CA TYR A 243 -0.19 21.44 -12.57
C TYR A 243 0.98 21.64 -11.61
N LEU A 244 1.91 20.68 -11.54
CA LEU A 244 3.10 20.81 -10.69
C LEU A 244 3.94 22.03 -11.07
N SER A 245 4.16 22.25 -12.38
CA SER A 245 4.85 23.44 -12.88
C SER A 245 4.11 24.74 -12.55
N TYR A 246 2.79 24.74 -12.63
CA TYR A 246 1.96 25.89 -12.25
C TYR A 246 2.07 26.20 -10.75
N ILE A 247 2.00 25.19 -9.89
CA ILE A 247 2.16 25.34 -8.45
C ILE A 247 3.53 25.95 -8.13
N LEU A 248 4.58 25.43 -8.72
CA LEU A 248 5.94 25.91 -8.50
C LEU A 248 6.11 27.37 -9.01
N ALA A 249 5.55 27.71 -10.18
CA ALA A 249 5.58 29.07 -10.70
C ALA A 249 4.81 30.09 -9.83
N LYS A 250 3.88 29.63 -9.01
CA LYS A 250 3.08 30.43 -8.08
C LYS A 250 3.47 30.16 -6.61
N TRP A 251 4.69 29.71 -6.36
CA TRP A 251 5.12 29.17 -5.08
C TRP A 251 4.78 30.05 -3.86
N LYS A 252 4.98 31.36 -3.92
CA LYS A 252 4.65 32.28 -2.80
C LYS A 252 3.17 32.25 -2.37
N ARG A 253 2.28 31.78 -3.24
CA ARG A 253 0.84 31.72 -2.99
C ARG A 253 0.33 30.29 -2.78
N LEU A 254 0.96 29.33 -3.41
CA LEU A 254 0.52 27.95 -3.45
C LEU A 254 1.42 26.97 -2.70
N ILE A 255 2.59 27.41 -2.25
CA ILE A 255 3.45 26.63 -1.36
C ILE A 255 3.64 27.44 -0.09
N TRP A 256 2.93 27.05 0.96
CA TRP A 256 3.09 27.68 2.26
C TRP A 256 4.25 27.02 3.01
N ASP A 257 4.86 27.71 3.94
CA ASP A 257 6.04 27.27 4.69
C ASP A 257 5.83 25.87 5.29
N PRO A 258 6.56 24.84 4.85
CA PRO A 258 6.38 23.48 5.32
C PRO A 258 6.76 23.27 6.79
N ASN A 259 7.45 24.24 7.41
CA ASN A 259 7.65 24.28 8.86
C ASN A 259 6.40 24.72 9.63
N LYS A 260 5.35 25.14 8.93
CA LYS A 260 4.10 25.63 9.51
C LYS A 260 2.87 24.93 8.98
N TYR A 261 2.96 24.30 7.80
CA TYR A 261 1.80 23.70 7.11
C TYR A 261 2.19 22.46 6.35
N LEU A 262 1.34 21.46 6.38
CA LEU A 262 1.32 20.40 5.38
C LEU A 262 0.52 20.90 4.17
N ASN A 263 1.17 21.04 3.02
CA ASN A 263 0.55 21.48 1.77
C ASN A 263 -0.06 20.31 1.01
N ILE A 264 -1.35 20.39 0.68
CA ILE A 264 -2.05 19.43 -0.18
C ILE A 264 -2.71 20.19 -1.32
N TRP A 265 -2.29 19.91 -2.57
CA TRP A 265 -2.91 20.53 -3.73
C TRP A 265 -4.00 19.62 -4.29
N LEU A 266 -5.19 20.18 -4.39
CA LEU A 266 -6.34 19.50 -4.97
C LEU A 266 -6.59 20.04 -6.38
N ALA A 267 -6.44 19.16 -7.38
CA ALA A 267 -6.65 19.52 -8.77
C ALA A 267 -7.37 18.39 -9.52
N LYS A 268 -8.17 18.74 -10.52
CA LYS A 268 -8.72 17.73 -11.44
C LYS A 268 -7.74 17.51 -12.58
N PHE A 269 -7.11 16.35 -12.61
CA PHE A 269 -6.25 15.93 -13.70
C PHE A 269 -6.66 14.59 -14.26
N THR A 270 -6.35 14.39 -15.54
CA THR A 270 -6.51 13.11 -16.21
C THR A 270 -5.14 12.63 -16.60
N THR A 271 -4.82 11.39 -16.30
CA THR A 271 -3.69 10.73 -16.96
C THR A 271 -4.08 10.37 -18.38
N SER A 272 -3.13 10.39 -19.29
CA SER A 272 -3.30 9.83 -20.64
C SER A 272 -3.85 8.43 -20.49
N THR A 273 -4.94 8.17 -21.17
CA THR A 273 -5.46 6.84 -21.35
C THR A 273 -4.44 6.01 -22.13
N SER A 274 -3.51 5.40 -21.42
CA SER A 274 -3.04 4.09 -21.81
C SER A 274 -4.28 3.21 -21.87
N THR A 275 -4.35 2.29 -22.80
CA THR A 275 -5.43 1.33 -23.01
C THR A 275 -5.83 0.52 -21.76
N THR A 276 -5.19 0.77 -20.62
CA THR A 276 -5.41 0.14 -19.31
C THR A 276 -6.08 1.06 -18.27
N GLY A 277 -6.46 2.29 -18.61
CA GLY A 277 -7.41 3.08 -17.80
C GLY A 277 -7.00 3.52 -16.39
N THR A 278 -5.72 3.44 -16.01
CA THR A 278 -5.28 3.84 -14.66
C THR A 278 -5.18 5.35 -14.55
N SER A 279 -6.13 5.98 -13.84
CA SER A 279 -5.99 7.38 -13.42
C SER A 279 -5.04 7.45 -12.23
N THR A 280 -4.06 8.36 -12.28
CA THR A 280 -3.23 8.67 -11.12
C THR A 280 -4.09 9.40 -10.09
N SER A 281 -4.20 8.82 -8.88
CA SER A 281 -5.00 9.41 -7.80
C SER A 281 -4.26 10.53 -7.08
N TYR A 282 -2.92 10.47 -7.01
CA TYR A 282 -2.07 11.46 -6.34
C TYR A 282 -0.66 11.48 -6.91
N GLN A 283 0.10 12.52 -6.56
CA GLN A 283 1.51 12.71 -6.92
C GLN A 283 2.28 13.26 -5.74
N MET A 284 3.37 12.62 -5.36
CA MET A 284 4.24 13.02 -4.27
C MET A 284 5.68 12.54 -4.48
N TRP A 285 6.60 13.03 -3.67
CA TRP A 285 7.92 12.44 -3.47
C TRP A 285 8.06 11.93 -2.03
N PRO A 286 8.67 10.76 -1.82
CA PRO A 286 9.07 10.32 -0.49
C PRO A 286 9.93 11.38 0.19
N PRO A 287 9.89 11.49 1.53
CA PRO A 287 10.71 12.45 2.25
C PRO A 287 12.20 12.12 2.06
N ARG A 288 13.00 13.17 1.92
CA ARG A 288 14.44 13.04 2.02
C ARG A 288 14.83 13.25 3.47
N VAL A 289 15.54 12.29 4.05
CA VAL A 289 16.09 12.44 5.40
C VAL A 289 17.21 13.47 5.35
N MET A 290 17.02 14.59 6.03
CA MET A 290 18.01 15.66 6.15
C MET A 290 18.39 15.80 7.61
N HIS A 291 19.64 15.62 7.94
CA HIS A 291 20.09 15.66 9.32
C HIS A 291 21.42 16.40 9.45
N PRO A 292 21.60 17.24 10.50
CA PRO A 292 22.85 17.91 10.77
C PRO A 292 23.94 16.99 11.35
N ASP A 293 23.55 15.81 11.79
CA ASP A 293 24.42 14.86 12.47
C ASP A 293 24.67 13.63 11.61
N TYR A 294 25.91 13.37 11.24
CA TYR A 294 26.32 12.19 10.47
C TYR A 294 26.17 10.87 11.24
N ASP A 295 26.12 10.91 12.56
CA ASP A 295 26.04 9.72 13.41
C ASP A 295 24.62 9.18 13.55
N LEU A 296 23.60 9.91 13.07
CA LEU A 296 22.24 9.40 13.05
C LEU A 296 22.02 8.40 11.92
N ALA A 297 21.43 7.29 12.29
CA ALA A 297 21.11 6.23 11.34
C ALA A 297 20.16 6.73 10.26
N SER A 298 20.48 6.42 9.00
CA SER A 298 19.58 6.62 7.87
C SER A 298 18.29 5.82 8.08
N ILE A 299 17.18 6.31 7.53
CA ILE A 299 15.94 5.55 7.51
C ILE A 299 15.98 4.65 6.25
N PRO A 300 15.96 3.32 6.40
CA PRO A 300 16.09 2.41 5.26
C PRO A 300 15.09 2.73 4.14
N GLY A 301 15.53 2.69 2.89
CA GLY A 301 14.70 2.98 1.72
C GLY A 301 14.34 4.45 1.49
N LEU A 302 14.89 5.38 2.28
CA LEU A 302 14.78 6.83 2.05
C LEU A 302 16.15 7.43 1.76
N ASP A 303 16.18 8.38 0.82
CA ASP A 303 17.39 9.15 0.53
C ASP A 303 17.83 9.94 1.77
N TRP A 304 19.12 9.97 2.01
CA TRP A 304 19.72 10.67 3.12
C TRP A 304 20.68 11.77 2.65
N GLU A 305 20.61 12.91 3.28
CA GLU A 305 21.49 14.06 3.01
C GLU A 305 21.90 14.74 4.33
N HIS A 306 23.20 15.00 4.47
CA HIS A 306 23.65 15.87 5.55
C HIS A 306 23.28 17.32 5.24
N LYS A 307 22.39 17.90 6.05
CA LYS A 307 21.95 19.27 5.88
C LYS A 307 21.55 19.89 7.22
N GLU A 308 22.17 21.04 7.57
CA GLU A 308 21.94 21.68 8.86
C GLU A 308 20.55 22.33 8.98
N SER A 309 19.93 22.71 7.86
CA SER A 309 18.62 23.34 7.83
C SER A 309 17.91 23.10 6.51
N PHE A 310 16.59 23.08 6.54
CA PHE A 310 15.74 23.08 5.37
C PHE A 310 15.45 24.53 4.93
N ASN A 311 15.67 24.83 3.66
CA ASN A 311 15.35 26.12 3.07
C ASN A 311 14.35 25.93 1.94
N LEU A 312 13.23 26.64 2.00
CA LEU A 312 12.20 26.59 0.96
C LEU A 312 12.70 27.06 -0.42
N ASP A 313 13.69 27.96 -0.43
CA ASP A 313 14.28 28.46 -1.69
C ASP A 313 15.08 27.39 -2.44
N ASP A 314 15.46 26.28 -1.78
CA ASP A 314 16.16 25.16 -2.39
C ASP A 314 15.20 24.12 -3.01
N VAL A 315 13.89 24.31 -2.88
CA VAL A 315 12.89 23.37 -3.39
C VAL A 315 12.77 23.48 -4.90
N GLU A 316 13.15 22.43 -5.59
CA GLU A 316 13.05 22.36 -7.06
C GLU A 316 11.71 21.78 -7.53
N ASP A 317 11.10 20.93 -6.73
CA ASP A 317 9.80 20.30 -7.01
C ASP A 317 8.86 20.44 -5.82
N CYS A 318 7.66 20.95 -6.05
CA CYS A 318 6.69 21.20 -4.98
C CYS A 318 6.31 19.90 -4.22
N ARG A 319 6.48 18.72 -4.83
CA ARG A 319 6.23 17.42 -4.19
C ARG A 319 7.20 17.08 -3.06
N GLU A 320 8.28 17.82 -2.91
CA GLU A 320 9.20 17.68 -1.77
C GLU A 320 8.57 18.22 -0.46
N VAL A 321 7.66 19.18 -0.58
CA VAL A 321 7.06 19.91 0.55
C VAL A 321 5.55 19.81 0.66
N GLY A 322 4.97 18.88 -0.08
CA GLY A 322 3.54 18.60 -0.11
C GLY A 322 3.22 17.54 -1.14
N PHE A 323 1.94 17.31 -1.40
CA PHE A 323 1.52 16.38 -2.44
C PHE A 323 0.22 16.82 -3.13
N MET A 324 0.08 16.37 -4.37
CA MET A 324 -1.09 16.67 -5.18
C MET A 324 -2.06 15.48 -5.20
N VAL A 325 -3.34 15.77 -4.99
CA VAL A 325 -4.43 14.77 -5.02
C VAL A 325 -5.40 15.11 -6.15
N ASN A 326 -5.82 14.08 -6.89
CA ASN A 326 -6.84 14.22 -7.90
C ASN A 326 -8.22 14.37 -7.23
N LEU A 327 -8.87 15.50 -7.46
CA LEU A 327 -10.22 15.77 -6.97
C LEU A 327 -11.20 14.64 -7.33
N ALA A 328 -11.10 14.07 -8.52
CA ALA A 328 -11.98 12.99 -8.93
C ALA A 328 -11.80 11.74 -8.05
N ALA A 329 -10.56 11.44 -7.62
CA ALA A 329 -10.29 10.33 -6.73
C ALA A 329 -10.84 10.58 -5.31
N LEU A 330 -10.68 11.81 -4.81
CA LEU A 330 -11.15 12.18 -3.47
C LEU A 330 -12.69 12.12 -3.34
N TYR A 331 -13.40 12.33 -4.45
CA TYR A 331 -14.87 12.32 -4.53
C TYR A 331 -15.48 11.01 -5.03
N THR A 332 -14.67 9.99 -5.29
CA THR A 332 -15.24 8.69 -5.64
C THR A 332 -16.10 8.23 -4.45
N PRO A 333 -17.42 8.02 -4.64
CA PRO A 333 -18.27 7.55 -3.56
C PRO A 333 -17.65 6.28 -2.99
N THR A 334 -17.65 6.18 -1.67
CA THR A 334 -17.27 4.96 -0.98
C THR A 334 -18.16 3.83 -1.49
N ALA A 335 -17.71 3.14 -2.55
CA ALA A 335 -18.24 1.86 -2.90
C ALA A 335 -17.88 0.91 -1.75
N VAL A 336 -18.60 -0.11 -1.62
CA VAL A 336 -18.51 -1.18 -0.62
C VAL A 336 -17.10 -1.30 -0.02
N GLN A 337 -17.03 -1.28 1.32
CA GLN A 337 -15.79 -1.55 2.06
C GLN A 337 -14.98 -2.61 1.35
N GLY A 338 -13.77 -2.25 0.97
CA GLY A 338 -12.93 -3.21 0.39
C GLY A 338 -12.67 -3.08 -1.10
N SER A 339 -13.14 -2.06 -1.76
CA SER A 339 -12.75 -1.77 -3.13
C SER A 339 -11.35 -1.13 -3.17
N ASN A 340 -10.74 -1.13 -4.35
CA ASN A 340 -9.49 -0.42 -4.64
C ASN A 340 -9.71 1.11 -4.60
N GLU A 341 -10.37 1.58 -3.50
CA GLU A 341 -10.75 2.96 -3.31
C GLU A 341 -9.57 3.81 -2.91
N PHE A 342 -9.61 5.03 -3.42
CA PHE A 342 -8.68 6.04 -2.97
C PHE A 342 -8.95 6.40 -1.50
N SER A 343 -7.91 6.30 -0.68
CA SER A 343 -7.91 6.84 0.68
C SER A 343 -6.83 7.90 0.81
N LEU A 344 -7.18 9.04 1.39
CA LEU A 344 -6.19 10.09 1.70
C LEU A 344 -5.11 9.60 2.68
N ALA A 345 -5.40 8.54 3.43
CA ALA A 345 -4.43 7.92 4.34
C ALA A 345 -3.20 7.37 3.61
N THR A 346 -3.36 6.84 2.39
CA THR A 346 -2.23 6.32 1.59
C THR A 346 -1.20 7.40 1.23
N PRO A 347 -1.56 8.50 0.51
CA PRO A 347 -0.58 9.56 0.22
C PRO A 347 -0.06 10.27 1.47
N MET A 348 -0.85 10.36 2.55
CA MET A 348 -0.37 10.87 3.84
C MET A 348 0.72 9.95 4.41
N ALA A 349 0.51 8.65 4.42
CA ALA A 349 1.49 7.69 4.91
C ALA A 349 2.79 7.75 4.08
N GLU A 350 2.68 7.76 2.74
CA GLU A 350 3.85 7.92 1.87
C GLU A 350 4.58 9.25 2.11
N TYR A 351 3.84 10.35 2.30
CA TYR A 351 4.44 11.65 2.60
C TYR A 351 5.28 11.63 3.89
N PHE A 352 4.90 10.80 4.85
CA PHE A 352 5.67 10.55 6.07
C PHE A 352 6.60 9.33 5.97
N GLY A 353 6.94 8.92 4.76
CA GLY A 353 8.00 7.95 4.49
C GLY A 353 7.63 6.50 4.69
N ILE A 354 6.34 6.18 4.81
CA ILE A 354 5.90 4.79 4.75
C ILE A 354 5.98 4.34 3.29
N LEU A 355 6.57 3.20 3.05
CA LEU A 355 6.70 2.63 1.72
C LEU A 355 5.54 1.66 1.46
N GLN A 356 5.32 1.37 0.18
CA GLN A 356 4.27 0.44 -0.22
C GLN A 356 4.65 -0.99 0.15
N THR A 357 3.69 -1.73 0.69
CA THR A 357 3.86 -3.14 1.11
C THR A 357 4.04 -4.09 -0.08
N ARG A 358 3.66 -3.67 -1.28
CA ARG A 358 3.85 -4.46 -2.50
C ARG A 358 5.30 -4.45 -2.96
N CYS A 359 5.84 -5.60 -3.29
CA CYS A 359 7.08 -5.68 -4.06
C CYS A 359 6.75 -5.75 -5.56
N ASP A 360 7.43 -4.92 -6.33
CA ASP A 360 7.53 -5.13 -7.77
C ASP A 360 8.75 -6.04 -7.95
N MET A 361 8.53 -7.30 -8.33
CA MET A 361 9.49 -8.43 -8.32
C MET A 361 10.92 -8.11 -8.79
N TYR A 362 11.13 -6.96 -9.38
CA TYR A 362 12.41 -6.59 -10.00
C TYR A 362 13.10 -5.35 -9.44
N LYS A 363 12.50 -4.65 -8.46
CA LYS A 363 13.04 -3.33 -8.09
C LYS A 363 13.21 -3.01 -6.60
N TYR A 364 12.49 -3.64 -5.71
CA TYR A 364 12.33 -3.10 -4.34
C TYR A 364 12.41 -4.11 -3.20
N LEU A 365 12.84 -5.33 -3.46
CA LEU A 365 13.18 -6.24 -2.37
C LEU A 365 14.51 -5.78 -1.76
N ASN A 366 14.51 -5.50 -0.45
CA ASN A 366 15.76 -5.44 0.29
C ASN A 366 16.38 -6.85 0.38
N GLU A 367 17.57 -6.98 0.95
CA GLU A 367 18.28 -8.26 1.09
C GLU A 367 17.45 -9.31 1.85
N ASP A 368 16.51 -8.86 2.69
CA ASP A 368 15.61 -9.71 3.49
C ASP A 368 14.27 -10.05 2.79
N GLY A 369 14.05 -9.51 1.60
CA GLY A 369 12.82 -9.72 0.82
C GLY A 369 11.64 -8.84 1.22
N ASP A 370 11.83 -7.83 2.08
CA ASP A 370 10.80 -6.86 2.44
C ASP A 370 10.82 -5.66 1.51
N SER A 371 9.66 -5.25 1.02
CA SER A 371 9.55 -4.09 0.11
C SER A 371 9.51 -2.77 0.85
N ASP A 372 9.01 -2.74 2.10
CA ASP A 372 8.74 -1.52 2.86
C ASP A 372 9.61 -1.35 4.11
N TYR A 373 10.53 -2.27 4.34
CA TYR A 373 11.40 -2.31 5.53
C TYR A 373 10.64 -2.36 6.87
N CYS A 374 9.44 -2.94 6.85
CA CYS A 374 8.61 -3.15 8.02
C CYS A 374 8.31 -4.65 8.17
N PRO A 375 9.09 -5.38 9.00
CA PRO A 375 8.96 -6.84 9.14
C PRO A 375 7.60 -7.32 9.66
N ASP A 376 6.77 -6.43 10.16
CA ASP A 376 5.41 -6.71 10.63
C ASP A 376 4.31 -6.41 9.62
N THR A 377 4.68 -6.11 8.37
CA THR A 377 3.76 -6.02 7.24
C THR A 377 3.87 -7.25 6.37
N TYR A 378 2.79 -7.54 5.67
CA TYR A 378 2.79 -8.62 4.69
C TYR A 378 3.41 -8.13 3.37
N SER A 379 4.50 -8.78 2.94
CA SER A 379 5.13 -8.51 1.64
C SER A 379 4.60 -9.50 0.60
N PHE A 380 3.99 -9.01 -0.46
CA PHE A 380 3.42 -9.84 -1.51
C PHE A 380 3.90 -9.42 -2.90
N ASP A 381 3.92 -10.38 -3.81
CA ASP A 381 4.26 -10.15 -5.21
C ASP A 381 3.15 -9.40 -5.94
N TYR A 382 3.43 -8.17 -6.36
CA TYR A 382 2.46 -7.34 -7.10
C TYR A 382 2.06 -7.94 -8.45
N GLY A 383 2.96 -8.62 -9.13
CA GLY A 383 2.65 -9.29 -10.40
C GLY A 383 1.63 -10.40 -10.23
N PHE A 384 1.63 -11.03 -9.07
CA PHE A 384 0.76 -12.13 -8.71
C PHE A 384 -0.56 -11.67 -8.08
N TYR A 385 -0.51 -10.70 -7.20
CA TYR A 385 -1.64 -10.22 -6.40
C TYR A 385 -2.88 -9.80 -7.21
N PRO A 386 -2.79 -8.97 -8.27
CA PRO A 386 -3.97 -8.59 -9.05
C PRO A 386 -4.63 -9.74 -9.81
N SER A 387 -3.90 -10.80 -10.07
CA SER A 387 -4.44 -11.97 -10.78
C SER A 387 -5.14 -12.95 -9.84
N VAL A 388 -4.84 -12.87 -8.55
CA VAL A 388 -5.41 -13.72 -7.49
C VAL A 388 -6.57 -13.03 -6.80
N PHE A 389 -6.42 -11.73 -6.50
CA PHE A 389 -7.45 -10.91 -5.87
C PHE A 389 -8.10 -10.03 -6.92
N LYS A 390 -9.28 -10.37 -7.38
CA LYS A 390 -10.08 -9.41 -8.13
C LYS A 390 -10.52 -8.29 -7.20
N ALA A 391 -10.51 -7.07 -7.75
CA ALA A 391 -10.69 -5.81 -7.05
C ALA A 391 -11.95 -5.69 -6.14
N ASN A 392 -12.81 -6.66 -6.13
CA ASN A 392 -14.09 -6.62 -5.41
C ASN A 392 -14.16 -7.62 -4.25
N ASN A 393 -13.08 -8.32 -3.93
CA ASN A 393 -13.14 -9.43 -3.00
C ASN A 393 -12.18 -9.27 -1.84
N LEU A 394 -12.46 -8.31 -1.00
CA LEU A 394 -11.66 -7.97 0.16
C LEU A 394 -11.93 -8.85 1.36
N ASP A 395 -12.94 -9.69 1.31
CA ASP A 395 -13.18 -10.71 2.33
C ASP A 395 -12.20 -11.88 2.22
N GLY A 396 -11.11 -11.72 1.43
CA GLY A 396 -10.16 -12.79 1.22
C GLY A 396 -10.74 -13.97 0.45
N GLN A 397 -11.84 -13.77 -0.27
CA GLN A 397 -12.38 -14.81 -1.15
C GLN A 397 -11.83 -14.63 -2.56
N PRO A 398 -10.89 -15.44 -3.01
CA PRO A 398 -10.42 -15.38 -4.39
C PRO A 398 -11.54 -15.79 -5.32
N GLU A 399 -11.67 -15.14 -6.45
CA GLU A 399 -12.30 -15.83 -7.56
C GLU A 399 -11.39 -17.00 -7.98
N ASN A 400 -11.95 -18.18 -7.98
CA ASN A 400 -11.28 -19.43 -8.29
C ASN A 400 -10.60 -19.36 -9.66
N ASP A 401 -9.30 -19.09 -9.65
CA ASP A 401 -8.41 -19.57 -10.69
C ASP A 401 -7.77 -20.84 -10.15
N PRO A 402 -8.21 -22.03 -10.54
CA PRO A 402 -7.70 -23.28 -9.99
C PRO A 402 -6.23 -23.54 -10.31
N THR A 403 -5.61 -22.68 -11.13
CA THR A 403 -4.24 -22.87 -11.60
C THR A 403 -3.22 -22.01 -10.86
N ARG A 404 -3.65 -21.20 -9.86
CA ARG A 404 -2.75 -20.26 -9.18
C ARG A 404 -2.78 -20.39 -7.67
N PRO A 405 -1.62 -20.29 -7.00
CA PRO A 405 -1.56 -20.26 -5.54
C PRO A 405 -2.33 -19.06 -5.00
N LEU A 406 -3.20 -19.31 -4.04
CA LEU A 406 -4.05 -18.30 -3.42
C LEU A 406 -3.40 -17.89 -2.10
N GLU A 407 -2.94 -16.65 -2.04
CA GLU A 407 -2.54 -16.06 -0.79
C GLU A 407 -3.74 -15.37 -0.17
N TYR A 408 -4.14 -15.82 1.00
CA TYR A 408 -5.25 -15.27 1.74
C TYR A 408 -4.78 -14.48 2.92
N PHE A 409 -5.08 -13.21 2.95
CA PHE A 409 -5.10 -12.44 4.18
C PHE A 409 -6.05 -11.26 4.03
N THR A 410 -6.67 -10.87 5.13
CA THR A 410 -7.45 -9.64 5.17
C THR A 410 -6.52 -8.51 5.52
N SER A 411 -6.26 -7.63 4.56
CA SER A 411 -5.44 -6.46 4.80
C SER A 411 -6.26 -5.29 5.34
N PHE A 412 -5.72 -4.64 6.36
CA PHE A 412 -6.21 -3.38 6.94
C PHE A 412 -5.25 -2.23 6.64
N ASN A 413 -4.07 -2.53 6.11
CA ASN A 413 -2.97 -1.59 5.97
C ASN A 413 -3.26 -0.50 4.93
N VAL A 414 -2.99 0.77 5.29
CA VAL A 414 -3.22 1.92 4.39
C VAL A 414 -2.35 1.89 3.14
N MET A 415 -1.25 1.13 3.16
CA MET A 415 -0.29 1.02 2.05
C MET A 415 -0.58 -0.14 1.12
N ASP A 416 -1.43 -1.07 1.51
CA ASP A 416 -1.79 -2.20 0.67
C ASP A 416 -2.79 -1.78 -0.42
N MET A 417 -2.70 -2.40 -1.60
CA MET A 417 -3.53 -2.07 -2.74
C MET A 417 -5.01 -2.40 -2.48
N TYR A 418 -5.26 -3.61 -1.99
CA TYR A 418 -6.60 -4.13 -1.72
C TYR A 418 -6.78 -4.31 -0.21
N SER A 419 -7.15 -3.24 0.49
CA SER A 419 -7.27 -3.27 1.94
C SER A 419 -8.38 -2.35 2.43
N TYR A 420 -8.75 -2.50 3.68
CA TYR A 420 -9.67 -1.55 4.34
C TYR A 420 -9.06 -0.17 4.57
N LYS A 421 -7.75 -0.01 4.37
CA LYS A 421 -6.99 1.25 4.48
C LYS A 421 -7.24 1.99 5.79
N ASN A 422 -7.30 1.27 6.89
CA ASN A 422 -7.71 1.80 8.19
C ASN A 422 -6.69 1.53 9.32
N SER A 423 -5.49 1.00 8.99
CA SER A 423 -4.42 0.81 9.96
C SER A 423 -3.03 1.06 9.38
N LEU A 424 -2.09 1.35 10.28
CA LEU A 424 -0.65 1.23 10.09
C LEU A 424 -0.14 0.13 11.04
N SER A 425 0.86 -0.61 10.61
CA SER A 425 1.54 -1.55 11.49
C SER A 425 2.41 -0.83 12.53
N VAL A 426 2.88 -1.55 13.53
CA VAL A 426 3.73 -0.99 14.58
C VAL A 426 5.06 -0.49 14.00
N ASP A 427 5.68 -1.23 13.07
CA ASP A 427 6.94 -0.79 12.44
C ASP A 427 6.73 0.39 11.50
N GLN A 428 5.61 0.45 10.81
CA GLN A 428 5.24 1.62 10.03
C GLN A 428 5.06 2.85 10.91
N VAL A 429 4.42 2.71 12.08
CA VAL A 429 4.32 3.81 13.06
C VAL A 429 5.71 4.26 13.54
N LYS A 430 6.58 3.32 13.91
CA LYS A 430 7.96 3.63 14.29
C LYS A 430 8.69 4.39 13.17
N ARG A 431 8.58 3.93 11.94
CA ARG A 431 9.17 4.55 10.76
C ARG A 431 8.65 5.97 10.55
N LEU A 432 7.35 6.18 10.62
CA LEU A 432 6.71 7.50 10.53
C LEU A 432 7.23 8.46 11.60
N ARG A 433 7.36 7.99 12.84
CA ARG A 433 7.89 8.80 13.96
C ARG A 433 9.35 9.16 13.75
N MET A 434 10.17 8.27 13.17
CA MET A 434 11.55 8.57 12.79
C MET A 434 11.61 9.67 11.71
N VAL A 435 10.75 9.62 10.71
CA VAL A 435 10.64 10.66 9.67
C VAL A 435 10.24 12.01 10.27
N LEU A 436 9.22 12.03 11.13
CA LEU A 436 8.84 13.26 11.85
C LEU A 436 9.99 13.83 12.70
N GLN A 437 10.85 12.99 13.24
CA GLN A 437 12.00 13.43 14.00
C GLN A 437 13.13 13.98 13.11
N GLN A 438 13.39 13.35 11.96
CA GLN A 438 14.62 13.52 11.18
C GLN A 438 14.44 14.31 9.88
N CYS A 439 13.21 14.63 9.46
CA CYS A 439 12.95 15.34 8.19
C CYS A 439 12.39 16.74 8.44
N PRO A 440 13.24 17.80 8.36
CA PRO A 440 12.80 19.17 8.61
C PRO A 440 11.61 19.62 7.74
N SER A 441 11.52 19.16 6.49
CA SER A 441 10.39 19.46 5.63
C SER A 441 9.06 18.83 6.08
N ARG A 442 9.06 18.09 7.20
CA ARG A 442 7.86 17.46 7.83
C ARG A 442 7.57 18.03 9.21
N TRP A 443 8.20 19.13 9.59
CA TRP A 443 8.14 19.72 10.94
C TRP A 443 7.00 20.73 11.15
N ALA A 444 5.99 20.74 10.31
CA ALA A 444 4.82 21.62 10.47
C ALA A 444 4.22 21.58 11.89
N TYR A 445 4.30 20.46 12.57
CA TYR A 445 3.80 20.27 13.93
C TYR A 445 4.62 20.98 15.02
N LYS A 446 5.84 21.44 14.71
CA LYS A 446 6.69 22.15 15.68
C LYS A 446 6.33 23.62 15.82
N SER A 447 5.42 24.11 14.98
CA SER A 447 4.93 25.48 14.99
C SER A 447 3.44 25.51 15.31
N ASP A 448 3.04 26.41 16.17
CA ASP A 448 1.63 26.71 16.46
C ASP A 448 1.03 27.80 15.55
N TRP A 449 1.84 28.38 14.68
CA TRP A 449 1.46 29.46 13.76
C TRP A 449 0.15 29.24 13.04
N ALA A 450 -0.05 28.06 12.51
CA ALA A 450 -1.26 27.71 11.75
C ALA A 450 -2.55 27.75 12.58
N PHE A 451 -2.43 27.76 13.92
CA PHE A 451 -3.55 27.80 14.86
C PHE A 451 -3.64 29.11 15.65
N THR A 452 -2.56 29.90 15.72
CA THR A 452 -2.48 31.11 16.54
C THR A 452 -2.26 32.38 15.71
N GLY A 453 -1.79 32.26 14.46
CA GLY A 453 -1.40 33.41 13.63
C GLY A 453 -0.11 34.09 14.10
N GLY A 454 0.64 33.45 15.00
CA GLY A 454 1.90 33.97 15.53
C GLY A 454 1.75 34.81 16.80
N ASN A 455 0.63 34.71 17.49
CA ASN A 455 0.39 35.39 18.78
C ASN A 455 0.76 34.48 19.96
#